data_d5f00a29c40d64215b6148f9c5e8d909
#
_entry.id   d5f00a29c40d64215b6148f9c5e8d909
#
_cell.length_a   1.000
_cell.length_b   1.000
_cell.length_c   1.000
_cell.angle_alpha   90.00
_cell.angle_beta   90.00
_cell.angle_gamma   90.00
#
_symmetry.space_group_name_H-M   'P 1'
#
loop_
_entity.id
_entity.type
_entity.pdbx_description
1 polymer ?
#
loop_
_entity_poly.entity_id
_entity_poly.type
_entity_poly.pdbx_seq_one_letter_code
_entity_poly.pdbx_strand_id
1 'polypeptide(L)'
;TDGDSIVLTINQTIQYYLEKGLRETMNEYQAKGAYGIVMNCNTGAVLAMSSLPDYDCNEPYKLTYSKDKKAIKKLSDKTAKQEAESAAVQNQWRNFTVSDTYVPGSVFKTFVASAALEENVVNLNTTYNCTGSIQVDKYKMKCHYHPGHGTQTLTQGLENSCNPFFITIGQKLGVHNYFKYFDAFGFTQKTNIDLPGEASPQYYKEDQYGIVELSS
;
A
#
# COMPACT_ATOMS: atom_id res chain seq x y z
N THR A 1 0.59 26.12 32.60
CA THR A 1 1.87 26.13 31.86
C THR A 1 1.54 25.91 30.38
N ASP A 2 2.02 26.84 29.54
CA ASP A 2 1.89 26.66 28.08
C ASP A 2 2.72 25.48 27.66
N GLY A 3 2.22 24.73 26.66
CA GLY A 3 2.94 23.60 26.08
C GLY A 3 3.98 24.06 25.05
N ASP A 4 4.83 23.14 24.61
CA ASP A 4 5.80 23.38 23.56
C ASP A 4 5.10 23.48 22.18
N SER A 5 5.71 24.27 21.28
CA SER A 5 5.24 24.37 19.89
C SER A 5 5.82 23.23 19.05
N ILE A 6 4.98 22.65 18.18
CA ILE A 6 5.38 21.63 17.20
C ILE A 6 5.37 22.26 15.81
N VAL A 7 6.46 22.08 15.06
CA VAL A 7 6.55 22.48 13.65
C VAL A 7 6.51 21.24 12.78
N LEU A 8 5.51 21.15 11.92
CA LEU A 8 5.31 20.04 11.00
C LEU A 8 5.88 20.33 9.61
N THR A 9 6.21 19.30 8.86
CA THR A 9 6.60 19.37 7.44
C THR A 9 5.38 19.50 6.51
N ILE A 10 4.17 19.42 7.05
CA ILE A 10 2.91 19.48 6.30
C ILE A 10 2.78 20.82 5.57
N ASN A 11 2.49 20.75 4.26
CA ASN A 11 2.16 21.89 3.44
C ASN A 11 0.64 21.99 3.29
N GLN A 12 0.05 23.09 3.74
CA GLN A 12 -1.41 23.27 3.76
C GLN A 12 -2.06 23.11 2.37
N THR A 13 -1.42 23.62 1.33
CA THR A 13 -1.97 23.51 -0.05
C THR A 13 -1.96 22.07 -0.53
N ILE A 14 -0.86 21.35 -0.33
CA ILE A 14 -0.73 19.96 -0.72
C ILE A 14 -1.72 19.09 0.08
N GLN A 15 -1.85 19.34 1.38
CA GLN A 15 -2.80 18.65 2.26
C GLN A 15 -4.24 18.84 1.76
N TYR A 16 -4.62 20.06 1.42
CA TYR A 16 -5.96 20.37 0.88
C TYR A 16 -6.26 19.57 -0.39
N TYR A 17 -5.34 19.56 -1.36
CA TYR A 17 -5.55 18.84 -2.61
C TYR A 17 -5.57 17.32 -2.42
N LEU A 18 -4.74 16.79 -1.53
CA LEU A 18 -4.77 15.37 -1.17
C LEU A 18 -6.15 15.00 -0.59
N GLU A 19 -6.62 15.71 0.40
CA GLU A 19 -7.93 15.44 1.03
C GLU A 19 -9.07 15.56 0.04
N LYS A 20 -9.05 16.59 -0.80
CA LYS A 20 -10.06 16.79 -1.83
C LYS A 20 -10.12 15.58 -2.78
N GLY A 21 -8.97 15.15 -3.34
CA GLY A 21 -8.91 14.01 -4.24
C GLY A 21 -9.36 12.70 -3.58
N LEU A 22 -8.95 12.46 -2.33
CA LEU A 22 -9.38 11.28 -1.58
C LEU A 22 -10.89 11.28 -1.31
N ARG A 23 -11.50 12.44 -0.96
CA ARG A 23 -12.95 12.56 -0.75
C ARG A 23 -13.73 12.34 -2.05
N GLU A 24 -13.29 12.92 -3.16
CA GLU A 24 -13.90 12.74 -4.47
C GLU A 24 -13.86 11.26 -4.87
N THR A 25 -12.71 10.61 -4.79
CA THR A 25 -12.53 9.19 -5.09
C THR A 25 -13.38 8.30 -4.17
N MET A 26 -13.38 8.57 -2.85
CA MET A 26 -14.17 7.79 -1.90
C MET A 26 -15.66 7.88 -2.19
N ASN A 27 -16.16 9.05 -2.64
CA ASN A 27 -17.55 9.25 -3.00
C ASN A 27 -17.91 8.61 -4.34
N GLU A 28 -17.05 8.75 -5.35
CA GLU A 28 -17.28 8.19 -6.69
C GLU A 28 -17.34 6.67 -6.66
N TYR A 29 -16.40 6.03 -6.00
CA TYR A 29 -16.29 4.57 -5.92
C TYR A 29 -17.02 3.96 -4.73
N GLN A 30 -17.71 4.77 -3.90
CA GLN A 30 -18.38 4.32 -2.67
C GLN A 30 -17.46 3.50 -1.75
N ALA A 31 -16.17 3.89 -1.72
CA ALA A 31 -15.14 3.20 -0.94
C ALA A 31 -15.42 3.30 0.56
N LYS A 32 -14.94 2.32 1.32
CA LYS A 32 -15.05 2.30 2.79
C LYS A 32 -14.11 3.29 3.46
N GLY A 33 -12.96 3.56 2.82
CA GLY A 33 -11.95 4.51 3.25
C GLY A 33 -11.05 4.89 2.09
N ALA A 34 -10.33 5.99 2.25
CA ALA A 34 -9.32 6.45 1.30
C ALA A 34 -8.15 7.06 2.08
N TYR A 35 -6.94 6.67 1.73
CA TYR A 35 -5.75 7.01 2.49
C TYR A 35 -4.67 7.51 1.55
N GLY A 36 -3.87 8.48 1.97
CA GLY A 36 -2.82 9.02 1.14
C GLY A 36 -1.73 9.72 1.93
N ILE A 37 -0.52 9.62 1.40
CA ILE A 37 0.67 10.31 1.88
C ILE A 37 1.34 10.98 0.67
N VAL A 38 1.77 12.21 0.84
CA VAL A 38 2.63 12.91 -0.12
C VAL A 38 3.96 13.19 0.55
N MET A 39 5.03 12.67 -0.01
CA MET A 39 6.38 12.75 0.54
C MET A 39 7.33 13.41 -0.45
N ASN A 40 8.24 14.22 0.05
CA ASN A 40 9.37 14.72 -0.74
C ASN A 40 10.41 13.62 -0.87
N CYS A 41 10.62 13.11 -2.09
CA CYS A 41 11.52 11.99 -2.35
C CYS A 41 13.02 12.29 -2.10
N ASN A 42 13.41 13.58 -2.02
CA ASN A 42 14.80 13.95 -1.77
C ASN A 42 15.12 14.08 -0.27
N THR A 43 14.11 14.37 0.56
CA THR A 43 14.31 14.67 1.98
C THR A 43 13.60 13.69 2.92
N GLY A 44 12.65 12.90 2.41
CA GLY A 44 11.76 12.07 3.21
C GLY A 44 10.68 12.86 3.97
N ALA A 45 10.62 14.18 3.84
CA ALA A 45 9.63 14.99 4.54
C ALA A 45 8.20 14.67 4.06
N VAL A 46 7.30 14.36 4.99
CA VAL A 46 5.87 14.19 4.72
C VAL A 46 5.24 15.55 4.54
N LEU A 47 4.78 15.85 3.32
CA LEU A 47 4.17 17.12 2.93
C LEU A 47 2.64 17.12 3.12
N ALA A 48 2.02 15.95 3.06
CA ALA A 48 0.60 15.75 3.34
C ALA A 48 0.35 14.31 3.78
N MET A 49 -0.63 14.12 4.64
CA MET A 49 -1.08 12.81 5.10
C MET A 49 -2.57 12.89 5.44
N SER A 50 -3.36 11.98 4.91
CA SER A 50 -4.80 11.95 5.17
C SER A 50 -5.33 10.52 5.23
N SER A 51 -6.23 10.32 6.19
CA SER A 51 -6.95 9.06 6.42
C SER A 51 -8.44 9.37 6.50
N LEU A 52 -9.22 8.91 5.52
CA LEU A 52 -10.66 9.12 5.45
C LEU A 52 -11.43 7.81 5.70
N PRO A 53 -12.59 7.86 6.38
CA PRO A 53 -13.25 9.04 6.93
C PRO A 53 -12.49 9.63 8.11
N ASP A 54 -12.42 10.95 8.15
CA ASP A 54 -11.82 11.72 9.23
C ASP A 54 -12.85 12.15 10.29
N TYR A 55 -12.39 12.86 11.32
CA TYR A 55 -13.23 13.37 12.38
C TYR A 55 -12.77 14.79 12.80
N ASP A 56 -13.66 15.51 13.45
CA ASP A 56 -13.33 16.81 14.05
C ASP A 56 -12.62 16.60 15.38
N CYS A 57 -11.35 17.05 15.47
CA CYS A 57 -10.56 16.94 16.69
C CYS A 57 -11.12 17.76 17.87
N ASN A 58 -12.01 18.73 17.62
CA ASN A 58 -12.72 19.46 18.67
C ASN A 58 -13.92 18.67 19.24
N GLU A 59 -14.42 17.68 18.48
CA GLU A 59 -15.50 16.78 18.90
C GLU A 59 -15.10 15.31 18.73
N PRO A 60 -13.99 14.84 19.35
CA PRO A 60 -13.35 13.56 19.02
C PRO A 60 -14.24 12.32 19.29
N TYR A 61 -15.19 12.44 20.18
CA TYR A 61 -16.13 11.35 20.52
C TYR A 61 -17.38 11.32 19.63
N LYS A 62 -17.54 12.31 18.77
CA LYS A 62 -18.68 12.38 17.85
C LYS A 62 -18.38 11.57 16.59
N LEU A 63 -19.12 10.50 16.39
CA LEU A 63 -19.00 9.73 15.15
C LEU A 63 -19.35 10.59 13.93
N THR A 64 -18.48 10.61 12.93
CA THR A 64 -18.66 11.33 11.68
C THR A 64 -19.23 10.43 10.59
N TYR A 65 -18.79 9.16 10.53
CA TYR A 65 -19.12 8.24 9.45
C TYR A 65 -20.57 7.75 9.51
N SER A 66 -21.34 8.09 8.47
CA SER A 66 -22.80 7.87 8.46
C SER A 66 -23.21 6.38 8.42
N LYS A 67 -22.36 5.50 7.87
CA LYS A 67 -22.65 4.05 7.82
C LYS A 67 -22.59 3.43 9.21
N ASP A 68 -21.60 3.82 10.03
CA ASP A 68 -21.46 3.33 11.40
C ASP A 68 -22.63 3.81 12.25
N LYS A 69 -23.00 5.10 12.16
CA LYS A 69 -24.19 5.65 12.82
C LYS A 69 -25.46 4.87 12.49
N LYS A 70 -25.66 4.51 11.20
CA LYS A 70 -26.83 3.74 10.75
C LYS A 70 -26.81 2.29 11.25
N ALA A 71 -25.63 1.66 11.27
CA ALA A 71 -25.47 0.30 11.78
C ALA A 71 -25.76 0.23 13.28
N ILE A 72 -25.17 1.13 14.06
CA ILE A 72 -25.35 1.22 15.50
C ILE A 72 -26.80 1.51 15.89
N LYS A 73 -27.48 2.38 15.16
CA LYS A 73 -28.92 2.67 15.41
C LYS A 73 -29.84 1.47 15.27
N LYS A 74 -29.44 0.44 14.50
CA LYS A 74 -30.24 -0.78 14.30
C LYS A 74 -30.10 -1.78 15.45
N LEU A 75 -29.13 -1.60 16.34
CA LEU A 75 -28.95 -2.46 17.51
C LEU A 75 -30.03 -2.14 18.54
N SER A 76 -30.70 -3.20 19.03
CA SER A 76 -31.73 -3.09 20.06
C SER A 76 -31.17 -3.21 21.47
N ASP A 77 -30.12 -3.98 21.64
CA ASP A 77 -29.46 -4.16 22.93
C ASP A 77 -28.62 -2.94 23.29
N LYS A 78 -28.78 -2.43 24.52
CA LYS A 78 -28.13 -1.21 25.00
C LYS A 78 -26.62 -1.39 25.17
N THR A 79 -26.19 -2.55 25.68
CA THR A 79 -24.78 -2.85 25.90
C THR A 79 -24.05 -3.01 24.58
N ALA A 80 -24.60 -3.82 23.66
CA ALA A 80 -24.06 -3.99 22.32
C ALA A 80 -23.97 -2.67 21.55
N LYS A 81 -24.95 -1.77 21.73
CA LYS A 81 -24.91 -0.44 21.15
C LYS A 81 -23.76 0.40 21.68
N GLN A 82 -23.58 0.43 22.99
CA GLN A 82 -22.51 1.20 23.63
C GLN A 82 -21.10 0.66 23.25
N GLU A 83 -20.95 -0.65 23.19
CA GLU A 83 -19.71 -1.29 22.74
C GLU A 83 -19.42 -0.96 21.27
N ALA A 84 -20.42 -1.01 20.40
CA ALA A 84 -20.29 -0.67 18.99
C ALA A 84 -19.96 0.83 18.78
N GLU A 85 -20.55 1.73 19.56
CA GLU A 85 -20.22 3.17 19.54
C GLU A 85 -18.77 3.40 19.97
N SER A 86 -18.33 2.79 21.05
CA SER A 86 -16.95 2.88 21.54
C SER A 86 -15.96 2.36 20.52
N ALA A 87 -16.21 1.19 19.94
CA ALA A 87 -15.36 0.61 18.91
C ALA A 87 -15.30 1.48 17.64
N ALA A 88 -16.42 2.05 17.22
CA ALA A 88 -16.47 2.95 16.06
C ALA A 88 -15.70 4.26 16.31
N VAL A 89 -15.81 4.83 17.52
CA VAL A 89 -15.03 6.01 17.92
C VAL A 89 -13.52 5.71 17.94
N GLN A 90 -13.13 4.59 18.52
CA GLN A 90 -11.71 4.19 18.52
C GLN A 90 -11.18 3.96 17.09
N ASN A 91 -11.99 3.38 16.21
CA ASN A 91 -11.61 3.16 14.83
C ASN A 91 -11.48 4.47 14.04
N GLN A 92 -12.32 5.48 14.27
CA GLN A 92 -12.19 6.77 13.58
C GLN A 92 -10.94 7.58 14.00
N TRP A 93 -10.39 7.33 15.20
CA TRP A 93 -9.13 7.97 15.64
C TRP A 93 -7.89 7.36 15.00
N ARG A 94 -8.04 6.21 14.36
CA ARG A 94 -6.94 5.45 13.79
C ARG A 94 -6.41 6.12 12.54
N ASN A 95 -5.11 6.36 12.50
CA ASN A 95 -4.44 6.83 11.29
C ASN A 95 -4.00 5.62 10.45
N PHE A 96 -4.84 5.21 9.51
CA PHE A 96 -4.59 4.05 8.67
C PHE A 96 -3.35 4.16 7.80
N THR A 97 -2.85 5.37 7.53
CA THR A 97 -1.61 5.57 6.76
C THR A 97 -0.36 5.14 7.54
N VAL A 98 -0.46 4.99 8.86
CA VAL A 98 0.63 4.63 9.76
C VAL A 98 0.38 3.29 10.45
N SER A 99 -0.87 3.04 10.86
CA SER A 99 -1.22 1.89 11.71
C SER A 99 -1.58 0.63 10.96
N ASP A 100 -1.66 0.67 9.64
CA ASP A 100 -2.10 -0.47 8.82
C ASP A 100 -1.07 -0.84 7.76
N THR A 101 -0.98 -2.14 7.49
CA THR A 101 -0.24 -2.69 6.38
C THR A 101 -1.19 -3.13 5.27
N TYR A 102 -0.75 -3.08 4.03
CA TYR A 102 -1.50 -3.56 2.87
C TYR A 102 -0.58 -4.25 1.87
N VAL A 103 -1.17 -5.09 1.03
CA VAL A 103 -0.44 -5.74 -0.05
C VAL A 103 -0.28 -4.73 -1.20
N PRO A 104 0.95 -4.35 -1.58
CA PRO A 104 1.20 -3.26 -2.54
C PRO A 104 0.74 -3.60 -3.96
N GLY A 105 0.62 -4.89 -4.31
CA GLY A 105 0.23 -5.32 -5.64
C GLY A 105 1.23 -4.88 -6.71
N SER A 106 0.73 -4.54 -7.89
CA SER A 106 1.56 -4.26 -9.07
C SER A 106 2.50 -3.06 -8.95
N VAL A 107 2.30 -2.14 -8.02
CA VAL A 107 3.27 -1.05 -7.79
C VAL A 107 4.61 -1.59 -7.30
N PHE A 108 4.62 -2.76 -6.68
CA PHE A 108 5.83 -3.43 -6.23
C PHE A 108 6.72 -3.93 -7.38
N LYS A 109 6.20 -4.04 -8.60
CA LYS A 109 6.99 -4.38 -9.80
C LYS A 109 8.10 -3.37 -10.08
N THR A 110 7.94 -2.12 -9.68
CA THR A 110 9.01 -1.10 -9.79
C THR A 110 10.22 -1.45 -8.95
N PHE A 111 9.99 -1.97 -7.73
CA PHE A 111 11.05 -2.49 -6.87
C PHE A 111 11.76 -3.68 -7.52
N VAL A 112 11.01 -4.68 -8.00
CA VAL A 112 11.57 -5.87 -8.66
C VAL A 112 12.36 -5.49 -9.91
N ALA A 113 11.86 -4.55 -10.73
CA ALA A 113 12.57 -4.04 -11.90
C ALA A 113 13.89 -3.35 -11.52
N SER A 114 13.87 -2.52 -10.47
CA SER A 114 15.07 -1.81 -9.98
C SER A 114 16.15 -2.79 -9.52
N ALA A 115 15.80 -3.76 -8.69
CA ALA A 115 16.73 -4.79 -8.21
C ALA A 115 17.28 -5.64 -9.38
N ALA A 116 16.43 -6.02 -10.34
CA ALA A 116 16.84 -6.84 -11.48
C ALA A 116 17.76 -6.08 -12.46
N LEU A 117 17.56 -4.78 -12.63
CA LEU A 117 18.45 -3.91 -13.42
C LEU A 117 19.81 -3.74 -12.74
N GLU A 118 19.82 -3.49 -11.45
CA GLU A 118 21.06 -3.30 -10.67
C GLU A 118 21.91 -4.58 -10.66
N GLU A 119 21.29 -5.75 -10.50
CA GLU A 119 21.97 -7.04 -10.58
C GLU A 119 22.29 -7.48 -12.02
N ASN A 120 21.96 -6.67 -13.04
CA ASN A 120 22.18 -6.97 -14.45
C ASN A 120 21.54 -8.29 -14.94
N VAL A 121 20.54 -8.81 -14.23
CA VAL A 121 19.78 -10.01 -14.66
C VAL A 121 18.81 -9.72 -15.79
N VAL A 122 18.50 -8.44 -15.97
CA VAL A 122 17.76 -7.87 -17.10
C VAL A 122 18.36 -6.52 -17.52
N ASN A 123 18.01 -6.07 -18.71
CA ASN A 123 18.28 -4.70 -19.20
C ASN A 123 17.05 -4.18 -19.97
N LEU A 124 17.08 -2.93 -20.41
CA LEU A 124 15.95 -2.29 -21.09
C LEU A 124 15.54 -3.01 -22.39
N ASN A 125 16.47 -3.74 -23.04
CA ASN A 125 16.22 -4.50 -24.25
C ASN A 125 15.79 -5.95 -23.96
N THR A 126 15.78 -6.38 -22.70
CA THR A 126 15.28 -7.72 -22.32
C THR A 126 13.83 -7.85 -22.73
N THR A 127 13.52 -8.91 -23.49
CA THR A 127 12.17 -9.17 -23.99
C THR A 127 11.56 -10.41 -23.34
N TYR A 128 10.24 -10.44 -23.30
CA TYR A 128 9.44 -11.59 -22.88
C TYR A 128 8.19 -11.72 -23.75
N ASN A 129 7.85 -12.93 -24.16
CA ASN A 129 6.64 -13.20 -24.91
C ASN A 129 5.53 -13.70 -23.97
N CYS A 130 4.58 -12.81 -23.67
CA CYS A 130 3.45 -13.11 -22.79
C CYS A 130 2.31 -13.74 -23.57
N THR A 131 2.01 -14.98 -23.26
CA THR A 131 0.89 -15.76 -23.84
C THR A 131 -0.35 -15.80 -22.94
N GLY A 132 -0.48 -14.85 -22.00
CA GLY A 132 -1.62 -14.76 -21.09
C GLY A 132 -1.47 -15.54 -19.78
N SER A 133 -0.45 -16.39 -19.64
CA SER A 133 -0.16 -17.12 -18.39
C SER A 133 1.26 -17.66 -18.39
N ILE A 134 1.74 -18.05 -17.21
CA ILE A 134 3.00 -18.77 -17.00
C ILE A 134 2.77 -19.92 -16.03
N GLN A 135 3.43 -21.06 -16.25
CA GLN A 135 3.45 -22.16 -15.31
C GLN A 135 4.59 -21.98 -14.32
N VAL A 136 4.28 -22.00 -13.03
CA VAL A 136 5.24 -21.95 -11.93
C VAL A 136 4.97 -23.13 -11.02
N ASP A 137 5.86 -24.12 -11.03
CA ASP A 137 5.62 -25.40 -10.38
C ASP A 137 4.26 -25.98 -10.80
N LYS A 138 3.39 -26.35 -9.86
CA LYS A 138 2.03 -26.84 -10.12
C LYS A 138 0.98 -25.75 -10.36
N TYR A 139 1.34 -24.46 -10.22
CA TYR A 139 0.41 -23.34 -10.33
C TYR A 139 0.48 -22.69 -11.71
N LYS A 140 -0.69 -22.42 -12.30
CA LYS A 140 -0.82 -21.62 -13.53
C LYS A 140 -1.15 -20.17 -13.14
N MET A 141 -0.14 -19.31 -13.20
CA MET A 141 -0.27 -17.88 -12.93
C MET A 141 -0.77 -17.14 -14.17
N LYS A 142 -1.85 -16.36 -14.02
CA LYS A 142 -2.50 -15.66 -15.15
C LYS A 142 -2.05 -14.21 -15.24
N CYS A 143 -1.94 -13.73 -16.48
CA CYS A 143 -1.90 -12.31 -16.76
C CYS A 143 -3.31 -11.72 -16.62
N HIS A 144 -3.42 -10.43 -16.22
CA HIS A 144 -4.71 -9.73 -16.23
C HIS A 144 -5.26 -9.61 -17.67
N TYR A 145 -4.39 -9.53 -18.67
CA TYR A 145 -4.76 -9.57 -20.08
C TYR A 145 -4.66 -11.01 -20.60
N HIS A 146 -5.80 -11.68 -20.68
CA HIS A 146 -5.88 -13.11 -20.96
C HIS A 146 -5.37 -13.55 -22.35
N PRO A 147 -5.50 -12.75 -23.44
CA PRO A 147 -4.90 -13.10 -24.73
C PRO A 147 -3.37 -13.12 -24.70
N GLY A 148 -2.77 -12.45 -23.68
CA GLY A 148 -1.33 -12.21 -23.61
C GLY A 148 -0.91 -10.97 -24.38
N HIS A 149 0.15 -10.32 -23.86
CA HIS A 149 0.66 -9.05 -24.44
C HIS A 149 1.57 -9.27 -25.64
N GLY A 150 1.87 -10.55 -26.01
CA GLY A 150 2.88 -10.86 -27.00
C GLY A 150 4.30 -10.51 -26.54
N THR A 151 5.19 -10.29 -27.48
CA THR A 151 6.59 -9.91 -27.20
C THR A 151 6.67 -8.45 -26.80
N GLN A 152 7.25 -8.19 -25.63
CA GLN A 152 7.38 -6.85 -25.03
C GLN A 152 8.74 -6.71 -24.36
N THR A 153 9.29 -5.49 -24.39
CA THR A 153 10.50 -5.11 -23.65
C THR A 153 10.21 -4.95 -22.15
N LEU A 154 11.25 -4.77 -21.33
CA LEU A 154 11.10 -4.51 -19.89
C LEU A 154 10.20 -3.28 -19.62
N THR A 155 10.42 -2.18 -20.35
CA THR A 155 9.60 -0.97 -20.25
C THR A 155 8.13 -1.27 -20.54
N GLN A 156 7.85 -1.89 -21.68
CA GLN A 156 6.49 -2.29 -22.07
C GLN A 156 5.86 -3.28 -21.08
N GLY A 157 6.66 -4.20 -20.52
CA GLY A 157 6.19 -5.14 -19.50
C GLY A 157 5.77 -4.45 -18.22
N LEU A 158 6.47 -3.36 -17.83
CA LEU A 158 6.11 -2.54 -16.68
C LEU A 158 4.87 -1.67 -16.98
N GLU A 159 4.83 -0.99 -18.11
CA GLU A 159 3.68 -0.19 -18.58
C GLU A 159 2.39 -1.03 -18.63
N ASN A 160 2.49 -2.24 -19.19
CA ASN A 160 1.39 -3.19 -19.28
C ASN A 160 1.14 -3.96 -17.97
N SER A 161 1.93 -3.74 -16.94
CA SER A 161 1.84 -4.49 -15.67
C SER A 161 1.77 -6.02 -15.87
N CYS A 162 2.60 -6.56 -16.76
CA CYS A 162 2.54 -7.96 -17.18
C CYS A 162 2.99 -8.92 -16.08
N ASN A 163 2.06 -9.66 -15.47
CA ASN A 163 2.37 -10.61 -14.41
C ASN A 163 3.37 -11.69 -14.84
N PRO A 164 3.18 -12.46 -15.95
CA PRO A 164 4.12 -13.50 -16.36
C PRO A 164 5.55 -12.99 -16.58
N PHE A 165 5.71 -11.77 -17.10
CA PHE A 165 7.02 -11.19 -17.28
C PHE A 165 7.70 -10.92 -15.92
N PHE A 166 7.00 -10.27 -14.98
CA PHE A 166 7.56 -9.95 -13.68
C PHE A 166 7.81 -11.18 -12.80
N ILE A 167 7.01 -12.22 -12.93
CA ILE A 167 7.28 -13.55 -12.36
C ILE A 167 8.63 -14.08 -12.87
N THR A 168 8.86 -14.02 -14.19
CA THR A 168 10.12 -14.46 -14.79
C THR A 168 11.31 -13.62 -14.31
N ILE A 169 11.13 -12.32 -14.15
CA ILE A 169 12.17 -11.42 -13.62
C ILE A 169 12.49 -11.76 -12.17
N GLY A 170 11.48 -11.93 -11.31
CA GLY A 170 11.65 -12.32 -9.92
C GLY A 170 12.40 -13.66 -9.78
N GLN A 171 12.04 -14.65 -10.60
CA GLN A 171 12.72 -15.94 -10.62
C GLN A 171 14.19 -15.83 -11.07
N LYS A 172 14.50 -14.95 -12.04
CA LYS A 172 15.88 -14.69 -12.47
C LYS A 172 16.68 -13.96 -11.41
N LEU A 173 16.06 -13.02 -10.71
CA LEU A 173 16.67 -12.29 -9.59
C LEU A 173 17.06 -13.25 -8.46
N GLY A 174 16.18 -14.21 -8.19
CA GLY A 174 16.33 -15.20 -7.12
C GLY A 174 16.08 -14.65 -5.72
N VAL A 175 15.84 -15.56 -4.77
CA VAL A 175 15.45 -15.23 -3.39
C VAL A 175 16.48 -14.35 -2.71
N HIS A 176 17.76 -14.74 -2.79
CA HIS A 176 18.82 -14.02 -2.11
C HIS A 176 18.94 -12.55 -2.56
N ASN A 177 18.99 -12.28 -3.85
CA ASN A 177 19.06 -10.91 -4.36
C ASN A 177 17.77 -10.14 -4.09
N TYR A 178 16.60 -10.80 -4.19
CA TYR A 178 15.33 -10.19 -3.83
C TYR A 178 15.38 -9.67 -2.39
N PHE A 179 15.80 -10.48 -1.42
CA PHE A 179 15.88 -10.08 -0.02
C PHE A 179 16.96 -9.05 0.28
N LYS A 180 18.13 -9.13 -0.39
CA LYS A 180 19.17 -8.10 -0.33
C LYS A 180 18.60 -6.70 -0.61
N TYR A 181 17.82 -6.57 -1.68
CA TYR A 181 17.20 -5.29 -2.04
C TYR A 181 15.98 -4.97 -1.18
N PHE A 182 15.20 -5.96 -0.79
CA PHE A 182 14.05 -5.78 0.10
C PHE A 182 14.47 -5.14 1.43
N ASP A 183 15.57 -5.59 1.98
CA ASP A 183 16.17 -4.99 3.19
C ASP A 183 16.78 -3.61 2.90
N ALA A 184 17.54 -3.48 1.80
CA ALA A 184 18.18 -2.21 1.42
C ALA A 184 17.17 -1.08 1.15
N PHE A 185 15.97 -1.39 0.65
CA PHE A 185 14.87 -0.44 0.50
C PHE A 185 14.13 -0.15 1.83
N GLY A 186 14.50 -0.83 2.92
CA GLY A 186 13.92 -0.62 4.25
C GLY A 186 12.58 -1.30 4.49
N PHE A 187 12.13 -2.22 3.62
CA PHE A 187 10.85 -2.90 3.79
C PHE A 187 10.80 -3.88 4.98
N THR A 188 11.95 -4.21 5.56
CA THR A 188 12.05 -5.07 6.75
C THR A 188 11.91 -4.31 8.07
N GLN A 189 11.91 -2.97 8.03
CA GLN A 189 12.01 -2.12 9.21
C GLN A 189 10.86 -1.11 9.28
N LYS A 190 10.59 -0.60 10.48
CA LYS A 190 9.72 0.57 10.66
C LYS A 190 10.41 1.80 10.08
N THR A 191 9.61 2.75 9.58
CA THR A 191 10.10 4.04 9.09
C THR A 191 10.59 4.95 10.22
N ASN A 192 10.16 4.65 11.46
CA ASN A 192 10.34 5.49 12.65
C ASN A 192 9.75 6.90 12.46
N ILE A 193 8.64 6.98 11.73
CA ILE A 193 7.85 8.22 11.69
C ILE A 193 7.48 8.63 13.11
N ASP A 194 7.64 9.91 13.45
CA ASP A 194 7.36 10.44 14.79
C ASP A 194 5.84 10.56 15.06
N LEU A 195 5.16 9.40 14.91
CA LEU A 195 3.72 9.23 15.17
C LEU A 195 3.50 7.92 15.92
N PRO A 196 2.56 7.88 16.88
CA PRO A 196 2.25 6.66 17.61
C PRO A 196 1.53 5.63 16.71
N GLY A 197 1.78 4.36 17.00
CA GLY A 197 1.03 3.26 16.41
C GLY A 197 1.50 2.81 15.03
N GLU A 198 2.74 3.11 14.62
CA GLU A 198 3.29 2.60 13.38
C GLU A 198 3.25 1.06 13.37
N ALA A 199 2.62 0.50 12.32
CA ALA A 199 2.54 -0.93 12.12
C ALA A 199 3.93 -1.54 11.86
N SER A 200 4.17 -2.75 12.35
CA SER A 200 5.36 -3.50 11.98
C SER A 200 5.19 -4.10 10.58
N PRO A 201 6.24 -4.10 9.75
CA PRO A 201 6.20 -4.76 8.45
C PRO A 201 5.80 -6.23 8.57
N GLN A 202 4.99 -6.70 7.61
CA GLN A 202 4.58 -8.10 7.52
C GLN A 202 5.11 -8.67 6.21
N TYR A 203 6.04 -9.60 6.31
CA TYR A 203 6.66 -10.26 5.16
C TYR A 203 7.11 -11.67 5.57
N TYR A 204 7.27 -12.54 4.58
CA TYR A 204 7.90 -13.84 4.78
C TYR A 204 9.41 -13.66 4.91
N LYS A 205 10.06 -14.47 5.73
CA LYS A 205 11.53 -14.49 5.84
C LYS A 205 12.15 -15.14 4.61
N GLU A 206 13.45 -14.85 4.37
CA GLU A 206 14.18 -15.36 3.21
C GLU A 206 14.11 -16.90 3.07
N ASP A 207 14.20 -17.63 4.18
CA ASP A 207 14.11 -19.09 4.24
C ASP A 207 12.70 -19.66 3.96
N GLN A 208 11.68 -18.81 3.93
CA GLN A 208 10.30 -19.17 3.63
C GLN A 208 9.91 -18.90 2.17
N TYR A 209 10.80 -18.23 1.41
CA TYR A 209 10.56 -17.93 0.00
C TYR A 209 11.08 -19.05 -0.89
N GLY A 210 10.19 -19.54 -1.75
CA GLY A 210 10.52 -20.39 -2.88
C GLY A 210 10.21 -19.70 -4.21
N ILE A 211 10.29 -20.46 -5.28
CA ILE A 211 10.02 -19.96 -6.64
C ILE A 211 8.56 -19.49 -6.82
N VAL A 212 7.63 -20.05 -6.05
CA VAL A 212 6.21 -19.68 -6.08
C VAL A 212 5.98 -18.34 -5.43
N GLU A 213 6.57 -18.12 -4.26
CA GLU A 213 6.44 -16.87 -3.48
C GLU A 213 7.06 -15.68 -4.24
N LEU A 214 8.18 -15.89 -4.95
CA LEU A 214 8.75 -14.87 -5.85
C LEU A 214 7.87 -14.56 -7.07
N SER A 215 6.81 -15.33 -7.26
CA SER A 215 5.93 -15.28 -8.43
C SER A 215 4.53 -14.76 -8.12
N SER A 216 4.24 -14.42 -6.86
CA SER A 216 2.91 -14.05 -6.39
C SER A 216 2.78 -12.60 -5.95
#